data_36100f877db33b19de463e050872b29b
#
_entry.id   36100f877db33b19de463e050872b29b
#
_cell.length_a   1.000
_cell.length_b   1.000
_cell.length_c   1.000
_cell.angle_alpha   90.00
_cell.angle_beta   90.00
_cell.angle_gamma   90.00
#
_symmetry.space_group_name_H-M   'P 1'
#
loop_
_entity.id
_entity.type
_entity.pdbx_description
1 polymer ?
#
loop_
_entity_poly.entity_id
_entity_poly.type
_entity_poly.pdbx_seq_one_letter_code
_entity_poly.pdbx_strand_id
1 'polypeptide(L)'
;MNAYLHQRFPELRTTLERVTLGDGPTPVRPLSHLISACPSIWIKDDGAYGNGGWGGNKVRKLEWLLPEVRRQRRSTILTFGGLGTNWGLAATLYAAELGIHTALALIXQPVDEHVEAQLDRLRASGADIYLTRSKARTVAAAPYLYLRHRRPYLLPAGGSSPLGVIGYVEAAFELAAQLRDGALPTPSSIVTAVGSGGTVAGLHLGLTLADLTDIQVIGVVVNDKLRLDHRSITSLARRAARLLQDRGAKLPSIDLPAERLTLLRDWLGPGYGHPTSQGTLALKLARESEHLDLEPVYTAKAMAALLDLTTSGRLPVGPTLYLHTNGPR
;
A
#
# COMPACT_ATOMS: atom_id res chain seq x y z
N MET A 1 -9.30 13.97 13.52
CA MET A 1 -8.32 13.45 14.51
C MET A 1 -6.91 13.80 14.04
N ASN A 2 -6.04 14.27 14.94
CA ASN A 2 -4.64 14.57 14.56
C ASN A 2 -3.91 13.28 14.19
N ALA A 3 -3.09 13.35 13.16
CA ALA A 3 -2.27 12.20 12.73
C ALA A 3 -1.38 11.72 13.89
N TYR A 4 -1.22 10.42 14.03
CA TYR A 4 -0.31 9.83 15.03
C TYR A 4 1.14 10.34 14.81
N LEU A 5 1.55 10.47 13.56
CA LEU A 5 2.86 11.02 13.23
C LEU A 5 3.01 12.44 13.79
N HIS A 6 1.98 13.28 13.68
CA HIS A 6 2.00 14.65 14.21
C HIS A 6 1.93 14.68 15.74
N GLN A 7 1.40 13.64 16.37
CA GLN A 7 1.46 13.52 17.83
C GLN A 7 2.87 13.15 18.29
N ARG A 8 3.51 12.24 17.56
CA ARG A 8 4.85 11.75 17.86
C ARG A 8 5.94 12.80 17.54
N PHE A 9 5.75 13.56 16.46
CA PHE A 9 6.67 14.59 15.99
C PHE A 9 5.88 15.88 15.73
N PRO A 10 5.58 16.66 16.81
CA PRO A 10 4.73 17.86 16.66
C PRO A 10 5.27 18.91 15.70
N GLU A 11 6.58 18.98 15.51
CA GLU A 11 7.22 19.91 14.59
C GLU A 11 6.81 19.70 13.13
N LEU A 12 6.31 18.51 12.79
CA LEU A 12 5.84 18.21 11.42
C LEU A 12 4.48 18.84 11.11
N ARG A 13 3.74 19.31 12.10
CA ARG A 13 2.38 19.85 11.88
C ARG A 13 2.34 21.00 10.88
N THR A 14 3.41 21.82 10.86
CA THR A 14 3.49 22.99 9.99
C THR A 14 4.27 22.74 8.70
N THR A 15 5.06 21.68 8.64
CA THR A 15 5.98 21.43 7.53
C THR A 15 5.57 20.23 6.66
N LEU A 16 4.68 19.38 7.17
CA LEU A 16 4.24 18.18 6.48
C LEU A 16 2.73 18.03 6.65
N GLU A 17 1.99 18.65 5.75
CA GLU A 17 0.52 18.68 5.80
C GLU A 17 -0.07 17.30 5.48
N ARG A 18 -1.17 16.95 6.15
CA ARG A 18 -1.98 15.76 5.87
C ARG A 18 -3.42 16.18 5.61
N VAL A 19 -4.03 15.61 4.58
CA VAL A 19 -5.48 15.69 4.38
C VAL A 19 -6.11 14.38 4.88
N THR A 20 -7.27 14.45 5.51
CA THR A 20 -7.98 13.24 5.98
C THR A 20 -8.87 12.73 4.86
N LEU A 21 -8.62 11.51 4.40
CA LEU A 21 -9.37 10.85 3.32
C LEU A 21 -10.03 9.56 3.79
N GLY A 22 -9.77 9.15 5.01
CA GLY A 22 -10.36 7.95 5.60
C GLY A 22 -10.43 8.06 7.11
N ASP A 23 -11.25 7.20 7.70
CA ASP A 23 -11.42 7.14 9.14
C ASP A 23 -10.62 5.97 9.72
N GLY A 24 -9.73 6.29 10.64
CA GLY A 24 -8.97 5.30 11.39
C GLY A 24 -9.42 5.27 12.85
N PRO A 25 -8.93 4.32 13.62
CA PRO A 25 -8.09 3.20 13.20
C PRO A 25 -8.88 2.14 12.40
N THR A 26 -8.20 1.51 11.44
CA THR A 26 -8.86 0.43 10.68
C THR A 26 -9.10 -0.78 11.57
N PRO A 27 -10.17 -1.56 11.28
CA PRO A 27 -10.53 -2.68 12.14
C PRO A 27 -9.43 -3.74 12.25
N VAL A 28 -9.30 -4.28 13.46
CA VAL A 28 -8.48 -5.48 13.72
C VAL A 28 -9.37 -6.56 14.32
N ARG A 29 -9.22 -7.81 13.87
CA ARG A 29 -9.96 -8.96 14.42
C ARG A 29 -9.20 -10.25 14.18
N PRO A 30 -9.48 -11.29 14.96
CA PRO A 30 -8.90 -12.60 14.64
C PRO A 30 -9.54 -13.19 13.38
N LEU A 31 -8.76 -14.00 12.64
CA LEU A 31 -9.26 -14.84 11.53
C LEU A 31 -9.41 -16.27 12.07
N SER A 32 -10.42 -16.47 12.91
CA SER A 32 -10.57 -17.69 13.71
C SER A 32 -11.03 -18.91 12.91
N HIS A 33 -11.61 -18.67 11.74
CA HIS A 33 -12.16 -19.75 10.90
C HIS A 33 -11.28 -20.06 9.68
N LEU A 34 -10.19 -19.30 9.50
CA LEU A 34 -9.34 -19.46 8.32
C LEU A 34 -8.54 -20.77 8.35
N ILE A 35 -7.95 -21.08 9.53
CA ILE A 35 -7.22 -22.32 9.78
C ILE A 35 -7.53 -22.78 11.21
N SER A 36 -8.00 -24.02 11.36
CA SER A 36 -8.52 -24.51 12.64
C SER A 36 -7.45 -24.90 13.68
N ALA A 37 -6.17 -24.80 13.35
CA ALA A 37 -5.13 -25.33 14.24
C ALA A 37 -3.94 -24.40 14.47
N CYS A 38 -4.17 -23.15 14.94
CA CYS A 38 -3.08 -22.24 15.38
C CYS A 38 -2.06 -21.85 14.29
N PRO A 39 -1.19 -20.90 14.42
CA PRO A 39 -1.14 -19.84 15.41
C PRO A 39 -2.23 -18.81 15.22
N SER A 40 -2.39 -17.95 16.20
CA SER A 40 -3.37 -16.87 16.16
C SER A 40 -3.11 -15.98 14.96
N ILE A 41 -3.98 -16.03 13.97
CA ILE A 41 -3.92 -15.14 12.80
C ILE A 41 -4.93 -14.01 13.02
N TRP A 42 -4.47 -12.80 12.82
CA TRP A 42 -5.28 -11.60 12.93
C TRP A 42 -5.27 -10.85 11.61
N ILE A 43 -6.28 -10.07 11.32
CA ILE A 43 -6.30 -9.15 10.19
C ILE A 43 -6.33 -7.71 10.71
N LYS A 44 -5.57 -6.83 10.03
CA LYS A 44 -5.79 -5.39 10.07
C LYS A 44 -6.35 -5.02 8.70
N ASP A 45 -7.60 -4.55 8.69
CA ASP A 45 -8.33 -4.38 7.44
C ASP A 45 -8.19 -2.96 6.91
N ASP A 46 -7.05 -2.69 6.28
CA ASP A 46 -6.85 -1.42 5.57
C ASP A 46 -7.69 -1.32 4.29
N GLY A 47 -8.34 -2.39 3.85
CA GLY A 47 -9.39 -2.30 2.83
C GLY A 47 -10.53 -1.40 3.26
N ALA A 48 -10.77 -1.29 4.58
CA ALA A 48 -11.78 -0.41 5.14
C ALA A 48 -11.36 1.07 5.17
N TYR A 49 -10.11 1.41 4.82
CA TYR A 49 -9.62 2.79 4.89
C TYR A 49 -9.97 3.57 3.63
N GLY A 50 -10.66 4.71 3.80
CA GLY A 50 -11.00 5.61 2.70
C GLY A 50 -12.51 5.85 2.60
N ASN A 51 -12.90 7.10 2.29
CA ASN A 51 -14.30 7.52 2.24
C ASN A 51 -14.77 7.88 0.82
N GLY A 52 -13.87 7.88 -0.17
CA GLY A 52 -14.11 8.42 -1.51
C GLY A 52 -14.31 7.40 -2.63
N GLY A 53 -15.05 6.32 -2.38
CA GLY A 53 -15.44 5.38 -3.44
C GLY A 53 -14.47 4.24 -3.70
N TRP A 54 -13.26 4.28 -3.14
CA TRP A 54 -12.31 3.17 -3.20
C TRP A 54 -11.45 3.18 -1.93
N GLY A 55 -11.30 2.03 -1.29
CA GLY A 55 -10.53 1.92 -0.07
C GLY A 55 -9.14 1.32 -0.29
N GLY A 56 -8.41 1.19 0.81
CA GLY A 56 -7.17 0.45 0.81
C GLY A 56 -5.92 1.29 1.04
N ASN A 57 -4.78 0.62 0.93
CA ASN A 57 -3.48 1.20 1.27
C ASN A 57 -3.11 2.45 0.46
N LYS A 58 -3.72 2.64 -0.70
CA LYS A 58 -3.42 3.80 -1.55
C LYS A 58 -3.92 5.09 -0.91
N VAL A 59 -5.05 5.02 -0.20
CA VAL A 59 -5.66 6.18 0.45
C VAL A 59 -4.71 6.75 1.52
N ARG A 60 -4.11 5.88 2.34
CA ARG A 60 -3.13 6.33 3.36
C ARG A 60 -1.98 7.11 2.76
N LYS A 61 -1.53 6.73 1.55
CA LYS A 61 -0.45 7.43 0.85
C LYS A 61 -0.93 8.77 0.29
N LEU A 62 -2.14 8.78 -0.27
CA LEU A 62 -2.73 9.98 -0.88
C LEU A 62 -2.94 11.09 0.16
N GLU A 63 -3.20 10.75 1.41
CA GLU A 63 -3.35 11.72 2.49
C GLU A 63 -2.13 12.64 2.65
N TRP A 64 -0.95 12.16 2.31
CA TRP A 64 0.30 12.92 2.40
C TRP A 64 0.75 13.47 1.05
N LEU A 65 0.40 12.76 -0.05
CA LEU A 65 0.79 13.16 -1.39
C LEU A 65 -0.04 14.34 -1.93
N LEU A 66 -1.35 14.32 -1.72
CA LEU A 66 -2.23 15.34 -2.31
C LEU A 66 -2.01 16.75 -1.74
N PRO A 67 -1.75 16.94 -0.42
CA PRO A 67 -1.38 18.27 0.06
C PRO A 67 -0.12 18.81 -0.61
N GLU A 68 0.87 17.96 -0.90
CA GLU A 68 2.10 18.38 -1.57
C GLU A 68 1.82 18.85 -3.01
N VAL A 69 0.88 18.21 -3.71
CA VAL A 69 0.43 18.64 -5.05
C VAL A 69 -0.09 20.09 -4.97
N ARG A 70 -0.94 20.37 -3.97
CA ARG A 70 -1.52 21.71 -3.74
C ARG A 70 -0.44 22.71 -3.33
N ARG A 71 0.47 22.31 -2.43
CA ARG A 71 1.59 23.15 -1.98
C ARG A 71 2.46 23.61 -3.15
N GLN A 72 2.65 22.72 -4.14
CA GLN A 72 3.39 23.05 -5.36
C GLN A 72 2.53 23.74 -6.43
N ARG A 73 1.29 24.12 -6.08
CA ARG A 73 0.35 24.82 -6.97
C ARG A 73 0.13 24.07 -8.29
N ARG A 74 0.04 22.71 -8.19
CA ARG A 74 -0.27 21.87 -9.37
C ARG A 74 -1.75 21.54 -9.37
N SER A 75 -2.38 21.69 -10.55
CA SER A 75 -3.79 21.36 -10.73
C SER A 75 -4.02 19.96 -11.28
N THR A 76 -2.94 19.28 -11.68
CA THR A 76 -3.03 17.95 -12.30
C THR A 76 -1.93 17.04 -11.74
N ILE A 77 -2.29 15.79 -11.49
CA ILE A 77 -1.30 14.72 -11.24
C ILE A 77 -1.15 13.88 -12.51
N LEU A 78 0.09 13.45 -12.79
CA LEU A 78 0.37 12.49 -13.86
C LEU A 78 0.95 11.24 -13.22
N THR A 79 0.27 10.12 -13.42
CA THR A 79 0.71 8.85 -12.84
C THR A 79 0.52 7.71 -13.84
N PHE A 80 0.90 6.49 -13.45
CA PHE A 80 0.83 5.34 -14.33
C PHE A 80 0.58 4.05 -13.56
N GLY A 81 0.02 3.06 -14.28
CA GLY A 81 -0.31 1.77 -13.71
C GLY A 81 -0.68 0.77 -14.80
N GLY A 82 -1.05 -0.44 -14.39
CA GLY A 82 -1.64 -1.42 -15.30
C GLY A 82 -3.10 -1.07 -15.62
N LEU A 83 -3.69 -1.77 -16.59
CA LEU A 83 -5.09 -1.53 -17.00
C LEU A 83 -6.07 -1.63 -15.83
N GLY A 84 -5.84 -2.56 -14.88
CA GLY A 84 -6.68 -2.73 -13.69
C GLY A 84 -6.12 -2.04 -12.44
N THR A 85 -5.49 -0.88 -12.58
CA THR A 85 -4.75 -0.24 -11.50
C THR A 85 -5.63 0.29 -10.36
N ASN A 86 -5.55 -0.34 -9.19
CA ASN A 86 -6.17 0.18 -7.95
C ASN A 86 -5.56 1.53 -7.54
N TRP A 87 -4.27 1.73 -7.84
CA TRP A 87 -3.60 2.99 -7.57
C TRP A 87 -4.16 4.13 -8.41
N GLY A 88 -4.30 3.91 -9.73
CA GLY A 88 -4.81 4.93 -10.64
C GLY A 88 -6.23 5.34 -10.27
N LEU A 89 -7.09 4.37 -9.93
CA LEU A 89 -8.46 4.65 -9.53
C LEU A 89 -8.51 5.47 -8.24
N ALA A 90 -7.83 4.99 -7.18
CA ALA A 90 -7.82 5.71 -5.91
C ALA A 90 -7.25 7.13 -6.09
N ALA A 91 -6.13 7.26 -6.82
CA ALA A 91 -5.52 8.57 -7.05
C ALA A 91 -6.50 9.53 -7.74
N THR A 92 -7.24 9.03 -8.74
CA THR A 92 -8.22 9.86 -9.48
C THR A 92 -9.38 10.30 -8.58
N LEU A 93 -10.00 9.36 -7.87
CA LEU A 93 -11.17 9.65 -7.05
C LEU A 93 -10.85 10.67 -5.95
N TYR A 94 -9.76 10.43 -5.21
CA TYR A 94 -9.41 11.32 -4.09
C TYR A 94 -8.80 12.64 -4.54
N ALA A 95 -8.07 12.68 -5.67
CA ALA A 95 -7.59 13.94 -6.24
C ALA A 95 -8.77 14.83 -6.66
N ALA A 96 -9.79 14.22 -7.27
CA ALA A 96 -10.99 14.95 -7.70
C ALA A 96 -11.72 15.62 -6.53
N GLU A 97 -11.77 14.99 -5.36
CA GLU A 97 -12.36 15.59 -4.15
C GLU A 97 -11.67 16.90 -3.75
N LEU A 98 -10.40 17.04 -4.13
CA LEU A 98 -9.60 18.24 -3.82
C LEU A 98 -9.46 19.19 -5.02
N GLY A 99 -10.22 18.94 -6.10
CA GLY A 99 -10.17 19.75 -7.31
C GLY A 99 -8.90 19.54 -8.13
N ILE A 100 -8.22 18.40 -7.94
CA ILE A 100 -6.99 18.06 -8.68
C ILE A 100 -7.36 17.05 -9.78
N HIS A 101 -7.00 17.37 -11.02
CA HIS A 101 -7.25 16.51 -12.17
C HIS A 101 -6.21 15.37 -12.26
N THR A 102 -6.57 14.27 -12.92
CA THR A 102 -5.66 13.12 -13.08
C THR A 102 -5.45 12.79 -14.56
N ALA A 103 -4.18 12.74 -14.97
CA ALA A 103 -3.73 12.13 -16.22
C ALA A 103 -3.11 10.78 -15.88
N LEU A 104 -3.59 9.71 -16.51
CA LEU A 104 -3.23 8.34 -16.17
C LEU A 104 -2.74 7.57 -17.39
N ALA A 105 -1.45 7.18 -17.39
CA ALA A 105 -0.87 6.36 -18.44
C ALA A 105 -0.98 4.87 -18.05
N LEU A 106 -1.63 4.06 -18.91
CA LEU A 106 -1.91 2.66 -18.65
C LEU A 106 -1.07 1.72 -19.53
N ILE A 107 -0.48 0.70 -18.91
CA ILE A 107 0.31 -0.33 -19.57
C ILE A 107 -0.42 -1.68 -19.54
N UNK A 108 -0.26 -2.44 -20.38
CA UNK A 108 -0.82 -3.57 -20.57
C UNK A 108 -0.67 -4.38 -19.43
N GLN A 109 -1.58 -5.22 -19.34
CA GLN A 109 -1.64 -6.41 -18.48
C GLN A 109 -2.70 -7.39 -19.00
N PRO A 110 -2.65 -8.66 -18.60
CA PRO A 110 -3.73 -9.59 -18.95
C PRO A 110 -5.08 -9.02 -18.53
N VAL A 111 -6.07 -9.20 -19.38
CA VAL A 111 -7.42 -8.68 -19.14
C VAL A 111 -8.32 -9.85 -18.76
N ASP A 112 -8.92 -9.75 -17.58
CA ASP A 112 -9.93 -10.65 -17.08
C ASP A 112 -11.13 -9.80 -16.61
N GLU A 113 -12.17 -10.43 -16.12
CA GLU A 113 -13.39 -9.76 -15.67
C GLU A 113 -13.08 -8.68 -14.61
N HIS A 114 -12.14 -8.95 -13.71
CA HIS A 114 -11.73 -7.96 -12.67
C HIS A 114 -11.09 -6.75 -13.30
N VAL A 115 -10.18 -6.94 -14.26
CA VAL A 115 -9.48 -5.84 -14.94
C VAL A 115 -10.46 -5.04 -15.80
N GLU A 116 -11.41 -5.69 -16.48
CA GLU A 116 -12.45 -5.00 -17.25
C GLU A 116 -13.29 -4.09 -16.36
N ALA A 117 -13.80 -4.64 -15.26
CA ALA A 117 -14.59 -3.86 -14.29
C ALA A 117 -13.80 -2.66 -13.76
N GLN A 118 -12.51 -2.84 -13.48
CA GLN A 118 -11.66 -1.76 -12.98
C GLN A 118 -11.42 -0.69 -14.06
N LEU A 119 -11.24 -1.12 -15.30
CA LEU A 119 -11.05 -0.19 -16.42
C LEU A 119 -12.31 0.65 -16.67
N ASP A 120 -13.49 0.05 -16.52
CA ASP A 120 -14.76 0.78 -16.62
C ASP A 120 -14.90 1.82 -15.50
N ARG A 121 -14.52 1.48 -14.28
CA ARG A 121 -14.47 2.45 -13.17
C ARG A 121 -13.51 3.60 -13.50
N LEU A 122 -12.35 3.29 -14.06
CA LEU A 122 -11.38 4.30 -14.47
C LEU A 122 -11.94 5.22 -15.57
N ARG A 123 -12.63 4.66 -16.56
CA ARG A 123 -13.28 5.46 -17.62
C ARG A 123 -14.34 6.39 -17.04
N ALA A 124 -15.09 5.91 -16.05
CA ALA A 124 -16.13 6.71 -15.40
C ALA A 124 -15.57 7.73 -14.41
N SER A 125 -14.29 7.64 -14.03
CA SER A 125 -13.71 8.45 -12.96
C SER A 125 -13.37 9.90 -13.34
N GLY A 126 -13.41 10.23 -14.64
CA GLY A 126 -13.05 11.55 -15.14
C GLY A 126 -11.55 11.76 -15.39
N ALA A 127 -10.73 10.73 -15.27
CA ALA A 127 -9.31 10.82 -15.58
C ALA A 127 -9.08 10.91 -17.11
N ASP A 128 -8.03 11.65 -17.51
CA ASP A 128 -7.52 11.58 -18.89
C ASP A 128 -6.68 10.30 -19.02
N ILE A 129 -7.20 9.30 -19.73
CA ILE A 129 -6.57 7.97 -19.84
C ILE A 129 -5.76 7.87 -21.14
N TYR A 130 -4.50 7.48 -21.02
CA TYR A 130 -3.57 7.26 -22.12
C TYR A 130 -3.11 5.81 -22.15
N LEU A 131 -3.53 5.06 -23.18
CA LEU A 131 -3.15 3.65 -23.33
C LEU A 131 -1.76 3.56 -23.96
N THR A 132 -0.73 3.62 -23.15
CA THR A 132 0.67 3.57 -23.59
C THR A 132 1.15 2.16 -23.89
N ARG A 133 0.46 1.15 -23.32
CA ARG A 133 0.68 -0.28 -23.57
C ARG A 133 1.97 -0.86 -23.01
N SER A 134 3.04 -0.08 -22.86
CA SER A 134 4.31 -0.60 -22.32
C SER A 134 5.05 0.50 -21.55
N LYS A 135 5.96 0.05 -20.66
CA LYS A 135 6.82 0.96 -19.89
C LYS A 135 7.64 1.88 -20.82
N ALA A 136 8.21 1.31 -21.91
CA ALA A 136 9.01 2.09 -22.85
C ALA A 136 8.17 3.20 -23.51
N ARG A 137 6.96 2.86 -23.96
CA ARG A 137 6.06 3.85 -24.57
C ARG A 137 5.56 4.88 -23.53
N THR A 138 5.36 4.48 -22.27
CA THR A 138 5.02 5.42 -21.21
C THR A 138 6.14 6.45 -21.03
N VAL A 139 7.39 5.98 -20.97
CA VAL A 139 8.56 6.86 -20.85
C VAL A 139 8.66 7.79 -22.07
N ALA A 140 8.48 7.24 -23.28
CA ALA A 140 8.52 8.04 -24.50
C ALA A 140 7.41 9.09 -24.56
N ALA A 141 6.22 8.79 -24.06
CA ALA A 141 5.09 9.71 -24.03
C ALA A 141 5.20 10.75 -22.89
N ALA A 142 6.03 10.51 -21.88
CA ALA A 142 6.07 11.34 -20.69
C ALA A 142 6.33 12.83 -20.97
N PRO A 143 7.28 13.23 -21.86
CA PRO A 143 7.48 14.65 -22.15
C PRO A 143 6.25 15.32 -22.76
N TYR A 144 5.59 14.63 -23.71
CA TYR A 144 4.36 15.12 -24.32
C TYR A 144 3.26 15.30 -23.25
N LEU A 145 3.04 14.28 -22.42
CA LEU A 145 2.00 14.34 -21.38
C LEU A 145 2.31 15.44 -20.36
N TYR A 146 3.60 15.61 -20.03
CA TYR A 146 4.04 16.62 -19.08
C TYR A 146 3.71 18.04 -19.58
N LEU A 147 3.95 18.31 -20.87
CA LEU A 147 3.64 19.61 -21.47
C LEU A 147 2.13 19.79 -21.67
N ARG A 148 1.44 18.76 -22.17
CA ARG A 148 0.00 18.80 -22.41
C ARG A 148 -0.78 19.14 -21.13
N HIS A 149 -0.34 18.60 -19.98
CA HIS A 149 -1.00 18.84 -18.69
C HIS A 149 -0.36 19.97 -17.88
N ARG A 150 0.38 20.85 -18.56
CA ARG A 150 0.93 22.09 -17.96
C ARG A 150 1.78 21.82 -16.72
N ARG A 151 2.74 20.91 -16.86
CA ARG A 151 3.68 20.53 -15.79
C ARG A 151 2.96 19.90 -14.59
N PRO A 152 2.31 18.76 -14.77
CA PRO A 152 1.60 18.09 -13.68
C PRO A 152 2.56 17.64 -12.57
N TYR A 153 2.02 17.35 -11.42
CA TYR A 153 2.79 16.70 -10.35
C TYR A 153 2.96 15.22 -10.70
N LEU A 154 4.19 14.75 -10.74
CA LEU A 154 4.49 13.35 -11.12
C LEU A 154 4.38 12.44 -9.90
N LEU A 155 3.44 11.49 -9.93
CA LEU A 155 3.29 10.49 -8.89
C LEU A 155 3.77 9.13 -9.40
N PRO A 156 4.69 8.49 -8.69
CA PRO A 156 5.16 7.15 -9.11
C PRO A 156 4.08 6.09 -8.94
N ALA A 157 4.30 4.94 -9.59
CA ALA A 157 3.39 3.80 -9.50
C ALA A 157 3.12 3.41 -8.04
N GLY A 158 1.84 3.22 -7.70
CA GLY A 158 1.45 2.87 -6.35
C GLY A 158 1.70 3.93 -5.29
N GLY A 159 2.06 5.16 -5.71
CA GLY A 159 2.40 6.23 -4.78
C GLY A 159 3.67 5.99 -3.97
N SER A 160 4.54 5.08 -4.44
CA SER A 160 5.71 4.63 -3.66
C SER A 160 6.89 5.61 -3.84
N SER A 161 6.83 6.71 -3.11
CA SER A 161 7.84 7.76 -3.01
C SER A 161 8.15 7.98 -1.52
N PRO A 162 9.23 8.69 -1.17
CA PRO A 162 9.50 9.00 0.22
C PRO A 162 8.29 9.61 0.95
N LEU A 163 7.56 10.50 0.29
CA LEU A 163 6.37 11.12 0.88
C LEU A 163 5.21 10.12 1.00
N GLY A 164 4.96 9.31 -0.03
CA GLY A 164 3.88 8.32 0.03
C GLY A 164 4.11 7.22 1.07
N VAL A 165 5.37 6.89 1.35
CA VAL A 165 5.76 5.93 2.41
C VAL A 165 5.23 6.39 3.77
N ILE A 166 5.12 7.71 4.01
CA ILE A 166 4.66 8.28 5.28
C ILE A 166 3.26 7.74 5.65
N GLY A 167 2.42 7.44 4.66
CA GLY A 167 1.10 6.84 4.93
C GLY A 167 1.19 5.51 5.69
N TYR A 168 2.27 4.75 5.49
CA TYR A 168 2.47 3.50 6.23
C TYR A 168 3.36 3.66 7.46
N VAL A 169 4.10 4.75 7.59
CA VAL A 169 4.64 5.16 8.89
C VAL A 169 3.47 5.53 9.83
N GLU A 170 2.51 6.28 9.33
CA GLU A 170 1.28 6.62 10.08
C GLU A 170 0.51 5.36 10.49
N ALA A 171 0.35 4.39 9.57
CA ALA A 171 -0.35 3.13 9.86
C ALA A 171 0.38 2.31 10.93
N ALA A 172 1.71 2.36 10.98
CA ALA A 172 2.47 1.67 12.04
C ALA A 172 2.25 2.34 13.40
N PHE A 173 2.16 3.66 13.46
CA PHE A 173 1.81 4.36 14.71
C PHE A 173 0.37 4.06 15.13
N GLU A 174 -0.55 3.95 14.16
CA GLU A 174 -1.93 3.52 14.43
C GLU A 174 -1.95 2.12 15.05
N LEU A 175 -1.19 1.17 14.46
CA LEU A 175 -1.06 -0.18 15.01
C LEU A 175 -0.48 -0.14 16.43
N ALA A 176 0.55 0.67 16.67
CA ALA A 176 1.13 0.81 18.01
C ALA A 176 0.06 1.29 19.02
N ALA A 177 -0.81 2.20 18.62
CA ALA A 177 -1.91 2.65 19.48
C ALA A 177 -2.89 1.50 19.75
N GLN A 178 -3.27 0.76 18.72
CA GLN A 178 -4.17 -0.41 18.86
C GLN A 178 -3.58 -1.48 19.80
N LEU A 179 -2.26 -1.70 19.73
CA LEU A 179 -1.56 -2.64 20.64
C LEU A 179 -1.60 -2.13 22.09
N ARG A 180 -1.32 -0.86 22.30
CA ARG A 180 -1.38 -0.28 23.66
C ARG A 180 -2.81 -0.35 24.25
N ASP A 181 -3.81 -0.21 23.40
CA ASP A 181 -5.22 -0.28 23.83
C ASP A 181 -5.72 -1.73 23.99
N GLY A 182 -4.89 -2.72 23.71
CA GLY A 182 -5.25 -4.12 23.83
C GLY A 182 -6.20 -4.64 22.76
N ALA A 183 -6.29 -3.96 21.62
CA ALA A 183 -7.20 -4.35 20.54
C ALA A 183 -6.79 -5.66 19.86
N LEU A 184 -5.50 -6.02 19.94
CA LEU A 184 -4.99 -7.28 19.41
C LEU A 184 -3.70 -7.63 20.16
N PRO A 185 -3.29 -8.91 20.13
CA PRO A 185 -1.99 -9.29 20.70
C PRO A 185 -0.84 -8.77 19.82
N THR A 186 0.30 -8.52 20.42
CA THR A 186 1.48 -8.08 19.66
C THR A 186 1.88 -9.18 18.66
N PRO A 187 1.84 -8.89 17.35
CA PRO A 187 2.20 -9.90 16.38
C PRO A 187 3.71 -10.10 16.30
N SER A 188 4.13 -11.32 16.02
CA SER A 188 5.54 -11.63 15.71
C SER A 188 5.87 -11.26 14.27
N SER A 189 4.85 -11.20 13.40
CA SER A 189 5.05 -10.85 11.98
C SER A 189 3.81 -10.19 11.38
N ILE A 190 4.05 -9.38 10.34
CA ILE A 190 3.00 -8.78 9.51
C ILE A 190 3.20 -9.29 8.08
N VAL A 191 2.18 -9.95 7.52
CA VAL A 191 2.21 -10.46 6.13
C VAL A 191 1.38 -9.54 5.25
N THR A 192 1.95 -9.08 4.11
CA THR A 192 1.23 -8.21 3.18
C THR A 192 1.77 -8.32 1.75
N ALA A 193 0.98 -7.92 0.77
CA ALA A 193 1.38 -7.90 -0.64
C ALA A 193 2.33 -6.74 -0.96
N VAL A 194 3.30 -7.02 -1.83
CA VAL A 194 4.28 -6.01 -2.29
C VAL A 194 4.14 -5.82 -3.79
N GLY A 195 3.42 -4.74 -4.18
CA GLY A 195 3.26 -4.37 -5.59
C GLY A 195 4.24 -3.29 -6.06
N SER A 196 4.53 -2.30 -5.22
CA SER A 196 5.45 -1.19 -5.54
C SER A 196 6.38 -0.83 -4.38
N GLY A 197 6.32 -1.56 -3.27
CA GLY A 197 7.24 -1.47 -2.15
C GLY A 197 6.94 -0.42 -1.08
N GLY A 198 6.09 0.58 -1.38
CA GLY A 198 5.88 1.68 -0.43
C GLY A 198 5.22 1.28 0.89
N THR A 199 4.32 0.30 0.85
CA THR A 199 3.65 -0.20 2.07
C THR A 199 4.66 -0.84 3.02
N VAL A 200 5.46 -1.78 2.51
CA VAL A 200 6.45 -2.47 3.37
C VAL A 200 7.60 -1.55 3.78
N ALA A 201 7.99 -0.59 2.92
CA ALA A 201 8.98 0.41 3.30
C ALA A 201 8.47 1.28 4.47
N GLY A 202 7.18 1.67 4.41
CA GLY A 202 6.56 2.45 5.48
C GLY A 202 6.39 1.66 6.76
N LEU A 203 6.01 0.39 6.67
CA LEU A 203 5.92 -0.48 7.84
C LEU A 203 7.31 -0.68 8.48
N HIS A 204 8.32 -0.96 7.65
CA HIS A 204 9.69 -1.19 8.15
C HIS A 204 10.21 0.04 8.92
N LEU A 205 10.04 1.24 8.36
CA LEU A 205 10.40 2.49 9.02
C LEU A 205 9.49 2.79 10.22
N GLY A 206 8.19 2.67 10.03
CA GLY A 206 7.21 3.06 11.03
C GLY A 206 7.26 2.20 12.28
N LEU A 207 7.45 0.88 12.12
CA LEU A 207 7.62 -0.02 13.26
C LEU A 207 8.88 0.32 14.05
N THR A 208 9.97 0.69 13.35
CA THR A 208 11.20 1.16 14.01
C THR A 208 10.93 2.42 14.82
N LEU A 209 10.24 3.41 14.23
CA LEU A 209 9.94 4.68 14.89
C LEU A 209 8.93 4.52 16.04
N ALA A 210 8.13 3.46 16.01
CA ALA A 210 7.13 3.16 17.04
C ALA A 210 7.67 2.22 18.12
N ASP A 211 8.96 1.89 18.08
CA ASP A 211 9.64 0.97 19.02
C ASP A 211 9.05 -0.45 19.00
N LEU A 212 8.53 -0.87 17.83
CA LEU A 212 7.99 -2.23 17.61
C LEU A 212 8.99 -3.06 16.80
N THR A 213 10.24 -3.08 17.28
CA THR A 213 11.37 -3.64 16.54
C THR A 213 11.40 -5.19 16.51
N ASP A 214 10.58 -5.85 17.33
CA ASP A 214 10.49 -7.31 17.33
C ASP A 214 9.53 -7.85 16.26
N ILE A 215 8.77 -6.98 15.59
CA ILE A 215 7.80 -7.40 14.58
C ILE A 215 8.51 -7.52 13.22
N GLN A 216 8.46 -8.70 12.62
CA GLN A 216 8.98 -8.91 11.25
C GLN A 216 7.96 -8.50 10.20
N VAL A 217 8.42 -7.91 9.10
CA VAL A 217 7.58 -7.61 7.94
C VAL A 217 7.85 -8.67 6.87
N ILE A 218 6.83 -9.42 6.50
CA ILE A 218 6.90 -10.45 5.45
C ILE A 218 6.13 -9.92 4.24
N GLY A 219 6.88 -9.47 3.24
CA GLY A 219 6.33 -8.94 2.01
C GLY A 219 6.24 -10.01 0.93
N VAL A 220 5.03 -10.28 0.45
CA VAL A 220 4.80 -11.21 -0.65
C VAL A 220 4.86 -10.42 -1.96
N VAL A 221 5.94 -10.61 -2.72
CA VAL A 221 6.18 -9.85 -3.95
C VAL A 221 5.27 -10.37 -5.06
N VAL A 222 4.39 -9.49 -5.56
CA VAL A 222 3.40 -9.83 -6.59
C VAL A 222 3.65 -9.08 -7.91
N ASN A 223 4.82 -8.45 -8.04
CA ASN A 223 5.13 -7.62 -9.22
C ASN A 223 6.60 -7.84 -9.63
N ASP A 224 6.79 -8.34 -10.84
CA ASP A 224 8.11 -8.56 -11.44
C ASP A 224 8.55 -7.41 -12.36
N LYS A 225 7.70 -6.41 -12.56
CA LYS A 225 7.99 -5.27 -13.46
C LYS A 225 8.78 -4.16 -12.75
N LEU A 226 8.87 -4.23 -11.43
CA LEU A 226 9.59 -3.26 -10.61
C LEU A 226 10.70 -3.96 -9.82
N ARG A 227 11.77 -3.21 -9.52
CA ARG A 227 12.83 -3.74 -8.68
C ARG A 227 12.37 -3.70 -7.22
N LEU A 228 12.02 -4.85 -6.68
CA LEU A 228 11.49 -5.01 -5.34
C LEU A 228 12.40 -5.95 -4.55
N ASP A 229 13.56 -5.43 -4.17
CA ASP A 229 14.55 -6.15 -3.35
C ASP A 229 14.80 -5.39 -2.04
N HIS A 230 15.51 -6.00 -1.11
CA HIS A 230 15.84 -5.41 0.20
C HIS A 230 16.47 -4.04 0.04
N ARG A 231 17.44 -3.92 -0.88
CA ARG A 231 18.18 -2.68 -1.10
C ARG A 231 17.25 -1.54 -1.53
N SER A 232 16.36 -1.80 -2.50
CA SER A 232 15.47 -0.78 -3.02
C SER A 232 14.42 -0.35 -1.98
N ILE A 233 13.86 -1.31 -1.24
CA ILE A 233 12.83 -1.03 -0.22
C ILE A 233 13.45 -0.29 0.98
N THR A 234 14.59 -0.76 1.48
CA THR A 234 15.28 -0.10 2.58
C THR A 234 15.76 1.31 2.19
N SER A 235 16.25 1.48 0.95
CA SER A 235 16.61 2.80 0.43
C SER A 235 15.40 3.74 0.43
N LEU A 236 14.23 3.23 0.01
CA LEU A 236 12.99 4.03 0.01
C LEU A 236 12.61 4.43 1.45
N ALA A 237 12.71 3.50 2.41
CA ALA A 237 12.45 3.77 3.83
C ALA A 237 13.41 4.83 4.38
N ARG A 238 14.71 4.71 4.07
CA ARG A 238 15.71 5.70 4.50
C ARG A 238 15.46 7.08 3.90
N ARG A 239 15.05 7.15 2.63
CA ARG A 239 14.69 8.43 2.01
C ARG A 239 13.45 9.06 2.66
N ALA A 240 12.51 8.24 3.11
CA ALA A 240 11.35 8.73 3.87
C ALA A 240 11.79 9.27 5.24
N ALA A 241 12.73 8.59 5.93
CA ALA A 241 13.28 9.08 7.18
C ALA A 241 13.97 10.45 7.00
N ARG A 242 14.79 10.58 5.93
CA ARG A 242 15.42 11.86 5.59
C ARG A 242 14.38 12.95 5.33
N LEU A 243 13.31 12.62 4.59
CA LEU A 243 12.24 13.58 4.36
C LEU A 243 11.66 14.11 5.69
N LEU A 244 11.41 13.22 6.65
CA LEU A 244 10.91 13.62 7.96
C LEU A 244 11.91 14.54 8.67
N GLN A 245 13.21 14.21 8.62
CA GLN A 245 14.27 15.04 9.21
C GLN A 245 14.36 16.42 8.52
N ASP A 246 14.30 16.43 7.18
CA ASP A 246 14.35 17.67 6.39
C ASP A 246 13.14 18.57 6.68
N ARG A 247 12.03 17.96 7.09
CA ARG A 247 10.81 18.68 7.49
C ARG A 247 10.82 19.04 9.00
N GLY A 248 11.89 18.69 9.71
CA GLY A 248 12.11 19.13 11.08
C GLY A 248 11.93 18.07 12.17
N ALA A 249 11.58 16.85 11.81
CA ALA A 249 11.41 15.80 12.82
C ALA A 249 12.76 15.42 13.46
N LYS A 250 12.77 15.34 14.77
CA LYS A 250 13.95 14.90 15.54
C LYS A 250 13.88 13.38 15.69
N LEU A 251 14.34 12.67 14.66
CA LEU A 251 14.29 11.21 14.66
C LEU A 251 15.44 10.61 15.47
N PRO A 252 15.21 9.48 16.15
CA PRO A 252 16.31 8.70 16.72
C PRO A 252 17.20 8.16 15.61
N SER A 253 18.31 7.52 15.97
CA SER A 253 19.12 6.76 15.01
C SER A 253 18.26 5.67 14.36
N ILE A 254 18.22 5.64 13.03
CA ILE A 254 17.37 4.72 12.29
C ILE A 254 18.17 3.48 11.89
N ASP A 255 17.84 2.36 12.48
CA ASP A 255 18.37 1.05 12.09
C ASP A 255 17.27 0.25 11.40
N LEU A 256 17.53 -0.19 10.18
CA LEU A 256 16.61 -0.97 9.37
C LEU A 256 17.31 -2.27 8.94
N PRO A 257 17.45 -3.21 9.87
CA PRO A 257 18.17 -4.44 9.57
C PRO A 257 17.42 -5.32 8.58
N ALA A 258 18.19 -6.01 7.72
CA ALA A 258 17.62 -6.80 6.62
C ALA A 258 16.76 -7.98 7.15
N GLU A 259 17.12 -8.53 8.30
CA GLU A 259 16.40 -9.67 8.89
C GLU A 259 14.98 -9.34 9.36
N ARG A 260 14.66 -8.05 9.52
CA ARG A 260 13.29 -7.65 9.88
C ARG A 260 12.36 -7.47 8.68
N LEU A 261 12.89 -7.63 7.47
CA LEU A 261 12.10 -7.53 6.24
C LEU A 261 12.39 -8.76 5.38
N THR A 262 11.42 -9.65 5.26
CA THR A 262 11.51 -10.83 4.38
C THR A 262 10.70 -10.55 3.12
N LEU A 263 11.28 -10.83 1.95
CA LEU A 263 10.61 -10.63 0.66
C LEU A 263 10.50 -11.99 -0.04
N LEU A 264 9.29 -12.47 -0.22
CA LEU A 264 8.98 -13.79 -0.78
C LEU A 264 8.41 -13.67 -2.18
N ARG A 265 8.86 -14.53 -3.11
CA ARG A 265 8.44 -14.49 -4.51
C ARG A 265 7.74 -15.77 -4.99
N ASP A 266 7.61 -16.77 -4.12
CA ASP A 266 7.11 -18.09 -4.49
C ASP A 266 5.65 -18.05 -4.97
N TRP A 267 4.89 -17.03 -4.59
CA TRP A 267 3.47 -16.88 -4.94
C TRP A 267 3.24 -15.88 -6.08
N LEU A 268 4.30 -15.38 -6.72
CA LEU A 268 4.20 -14.46 -7.85
C LEU A 268 3.49 -15.09 -9.06
N GLY A 269 3.74 -16.39 -9.29
CA GLY A 269 3.19 -17.11 -10.43
C GLY A 269 3.82 -16.64 -11.76
N PRO A 270 3.03 -16.59 -12.85
CA PRO A 270 3.58 -16.18 -14.15
C PRO A 270 4.04 -14.72 -14.22
N GLY A 271 3.67 -13.89 -13.23
CA GLY A 271 4.08 -12.49 -13.18
C GLY A 271 2.98 -11.56 -12.74
N TYR A 272 3.27 -10.27 -12.85
CA TYR A 272 2.32 -9.22 -12.45
C TYR A 272 1.04 -9.26 -13.28
N GLY A 273 -0.08 -9.19 -12.60
CA GLY A 273 -1.40 -9.15 -13.24
C GLY A 273 -2.00 -10.52 -13.51
N HIS A 274 -1.23 -11.60 -13.32
CA HIS A 274 -1.75 -12.97 -13.52
C HIS A 274 -2.26 -13.54 -12.19
N PRO A 275 -3.51 -14.01 -12.12
CA PRO A 275 -3.95 -14.81 -10.98
C PRO A 275 -3.16 -16.12 -10.89
N THR A 276 -3.15 -16.73 -9.70
CA THR A 276 -2.53 -18.05 -9.48
C THR A 276 -3.59 -19.01 -8.91
N SER A 277 -3.43 -20.31 -9.15
CA SER A 277 -4.33 -21.31 -8.58
C SER A 277 -4.36 -21.24 -7.05
N GLN A 278 -3.20 -21.09 -6.42
CA GLN A 278 -3.10 -20.93 -4.96
C GLN A 278 -3.84 -19.67 -4.49
N GLY A 279 -3.68 -18.55 -5.22
CA GLY A 279 -4.39 -17.31 -4.91
C GLY A 279 -5.90 -17.47 -5.05
N THR A 280 -6.36 -18.16 -6.08
CA THR A 280 -7.80 -18.43 -6.29
C THR A 280 -8.39 -19.26 -5.16
N LEU A 281 -7.65 -20.29 -4.71
CA LEU A 281 -8.08 -21.12 -3.57
C LEU A 281 -8.10 -20.29 -2.27
N ALA A 282 -7.10 -19.46 -2.04
CA ALA A 282 -7.03 -18.60 -0.86
C ALA A 282 -8.17 -17.58 -0.84
N LEU A 283 -8.48 -16.99 -2.00
CA LEU A 283 -9.59 -16.05 -2.15
C LEU A 283 -10.91 -16.70 -1.78
N LYS A 284 -11.15 -17.90 -2.32
CA LYS A 284 -12.38 -18.66 -2.03
C LYS A 284 -12.47 -19.00 -0.54
N LEU A 285 -11.39 -19.52 0.04
CA LEU A 285 -11.35 -19.89 1.46
C LEU A 285 -11.61 -18.65 2.35
N ALA A 286 -10.95 -17.52 2.07
CA ALA A 286 -11.13 -16.30 2.85
C ALA A 286 -12.58 -15.81 2.81
N ARG A 287 -13.20 -15.89 1.63
CA ARG A 287 -14.62 -15.49 1.47
C ARG A 287 -15.55 -16.42 2.25
N GLU A 288 -15.36 -17.73 2.12
CA GLU A 288 -16.24 -18.73 2.74
C GLU A 288 -16.10 -18.79 4.26
N SER A 289 -14.86 -18.70 4.78
CA SER A 289 -14.61 -18.89 6.22
C SER A 289 -14.62 -17.58 7.02
N GLU A 290 -14.27 -16.45 6.39
CA GLU A 290 -14.05 -15.18 7.11
C GLU A 290 -14.87 -14.01 6.54
N HIS A 291 -15.66 -14.24 5.50
CA HIS A 291 -16.40 -13.20 4.76
C HIS A 291 -15.48 -12.07 4.31
N LEU A 292 -14.28 -12.43 3.89
CA LEU A 292 -13.25 -11.48 3.49
C LEU A 292 -13.07 -11.51 1.97
N ASP A 293 -13.35 -10.38 1.33
CA ASP A 293 -13.22 -10.24 -0.12
C ASP A 293 -11.80 -9.81 -0.49
N LEU A 294 -11.08 -10.73 -1.13
CA LEU A 294 -9.74 -10.49 -1.65
C LEU A 294 -9.82 -10.22 -3.16
N GLU A 295 -8.77 -9.65 -3.73
CA GLU A 295 -8.68 -9.52 -5.18
C GLU A 295 -7.50 -10.36 -5.71
N PRO A 296 -7.57 -10.83 -6.97
CA PRO A 296 -6.71 -11.94 -7.42
C PRO A 296 -5.23 -11.61 -7.59
N VAL A 297 -4.85 -10.31 -7.77
CA VAL A 297 -3.47 -9.95 -8.16
C VAL A 297 -2.56 -9.72 -6.96
N TYR A 298 -3.07 -9.14 -5.88
CA TYR A 298 -2.28 -8.74 -4.71
C TYR A 298 -2.67 -9.51 -3.46
N THR A 299 -3.89 -9.27 -2.97
CA THR A 299 -4.30 -9.75 -1.64
C THR A 299 -4.51 -11.26 -1.61
N ALA A 300 -5.02 -11.86 -2.69
CA ALA A 300 -5.17 -13.31 -2.75
C ALA A 300 -3.83 -14.03 -2.74
N LYS A 301 -2.81 -13.49 -3.44
CA LYS A 301 -1.46 -14.09 -3.43
C LYS A 301 -0.81 -13.97 -2.05
N ALA A 302 -1.00 -12.84 -1.37
CA ALA A 302 -0.47 -12.67 -0.01
C ALA A 302 -1.19 -13.59 0.97
N MET A 303 -2.49 -13.80 0.81
CA MET A 303 -3.24 -14.77 1.62
C MET A 303 -2.78 -16.20 1.35
N ALA A 304 -2.54 -16.56 0.09
CA ALA A 304 -2.00 -17.89 -0.25
C ALA A 304 -0.64 -18.12 0.42
N ALA A 305 0.22 -17.11 0.44
CA ALA A 305 1.50 -17.19 1.14
C ALA A 305 1.30 -17.38 2.64
N LEU A 306 0.38 -16.61 3.24
CA LEU A 306 0.08 -16.73 4.67
C LEU A 306 -0.36 -18.16 5.03
N LEU A 307 -1.29 -18.73 4.24
CA LEU A 307 -1.81 -20.08 4.47
C LEU A 307 -0.69 -21.12 4.38
N ASP A 308 0.13 -21.05 3.34
CA ASP A 308 1.23 -21.99 3.12
C ASP A 308 2.30 -21.86 4.20
N LEU A 309 2.68 -20.64 4.56
CA LEU A 309 3.67 -20.40 5.63
C LEU A 309 3.16 -20.90 6.99
N THR A 310 1.86 -20.73 7.24
CA THR A 310 1.24 -21.21 8.48
C THR A 310 1.26 -22.73 8.54
N THR A 311 0.76 -23.40 7.48
CA THR A 311 0.66 -24.87 7.48
C THR A 311 2.02 -25.55 7.44
N SER A 312 3.03 -24.90 6.84
CA SER A 312 4.40 -25.44 6.80
C SER A 312 5.25 -25.05 8.01
N GLY A 313 4.71 -24.29 8.97
CA GLY A 313 5.44 -23.88 10.17
C GLY A 313 6.59 -22.93 9.92
N ARG A 314 6.53 -22.15 8.85
CA ARG A 314 7.60 -21.22 8.45
C ARG A 314 7.42 -19.79 8.94
N LEU A 315 6.32 -19.50 9.63
CA LEU A 315 6.12 -18.18 10.25
C LEU A 315 6.89 -18.08 11.57
N PRO A 316 7.31 -16.87 11.96
CA PRO A 316 7.84 -16.67 13.31
C PRO A 316 6.85 -17.14 14.38
N VAL A 317 7.38 -17.63 15.50
CA VAL A 317 6.53 -18.11 16.61
C VAL A 317 5.75 -16.92 17.21
N GLY A 318 4.44 -17.07 17.33
CA GLY A 318 3.57 -16.04 17.90
C GLY A 318 2.45 -15.67 16.94
N PRO A 319 1.62 -14.66 17.32
CA PRO A 319 0.53 -14.20 16.46
C PRO A 319 1.06 -13.60 15.17
N THR A 320 0.33 -13.77 14.08
CA THR A 320 0.64 -13.18 12.77
C THR A 320 -0.48 -12.23 12.37
N LEU A 321 -0.11 -11.05 11.91
CA LEU A 321 -1.06 -10.04 11.43
C LEU A 321 -1.05 -10.04 9.90
N TYR A 322 -2.20 -10.35 9.29
CA TYR A 322 -2.40 -10.16 7.85
C TYR A 322 -2.85 -8.72 7.62
N LEU A 323 -2.07 -7.95 6.89
CA LEU A 323 -2.45 -6.58 6.52
C LEU A 323 -3.18 -6.63 5.18
N HIS A 324 -4.50 -6.49 5.21
CA HIS A 324 -5.36 -6.46 4.03
C HIS A 324 -5.36 -5.05 3.44
N THR A 325 -5.02 -4.92 2.16
CA THR A 325 -4.67 -3.61 1.58
C THR A 325 -5.60 -3.15 0.46
N ASN A 326 -6.67 -3.88 0.16
CA ASN A 326 -7.56 -3.54 -0.95
C ASN A 326 -9.02 -3.60 -0.50
N GLY A 327 -9.78 -2.59 -0.87
CA GLY A 327 -11.20 -2.56 -0.55
C GLY A 327 -12.00 -1.74 -1.55
N PRO A 328 -12.81 -2.38 -2.41
CA PRO A 328 -13.82 -1.65 -3.17
C PRO A 328 -14.87 -1.06 -2.24
N ARG A 329 -15.48 0.05 -2.66
CA ARG A 329 -16.56 0.75 -1.96
C ARG A 329 -17.79 0.83 -2.85
#